data_787e547d0de4085ce6b50b45900a6ca8
#
_entry.id   787e547d0de4085ce6b50b45900a6ca8
#
_cell.length_a   1.000
_cell.length_b   1.000
_cell.length_c   1.000
_cell.angle_alpha   90.00
_cell.angle_beta   90.00
_cell.angle_gamma   90.00
#
_symmetry.space_group_name_H-M   'P 1'
#
loop_
_entity.id
_entity.type
_entity.pdbx_description
1 polymer ?
#
loop_
_entity_poly.entity_id
_entity_poly.type
_entity_poly.pdbx_seq_one_letter_code
_entity_poly.pdbx_strand_id
1 'polypeptide(L)'
;MNIKEYLKRALFANDLTCACCGKEIFGDGYFCGECLKALPIITENKCNHCGRAAPYFTEYCDSCKERNINFDKAYSVYEYLPPISKLIKDLKYENKRYIAEIFAKSLAKICLREFVAADVLVPVPMTEERRKSRGYNQAELIAENLSGLINVPVSDKAIKVK
;
A
#
# COMPACT_ATOMS: atom_id res chain seq x y z
N MET A 1 -3.46 24.14 4.93
CA MET A 1 -3.18 23.64 3.57
C MET A 1 -2.26 24.64 2.88
N ASN A 2 -1.07 24.24 2.49
CA ASN A 2 -0.05 25.15 1.96
C ASN A 2 -0.36 25.47 0.49
N ILE A 3 -0.23 26.75 0.07
CA ILE A 3 -0.45 27.22 -1.31
C ILE A 3 0.31 26.39 -2.36
N LYS A 4 1.51 25.89 -2.00
CA LYS A 4 2.29 24.98 -2.87
C LYS A 4 1.61 23.63 -3.11
N GLU A 5 0.92 23.07 -2.13
CA GLU A 5 0.12 21.85 -2.29
C GLU A 5 -1.13 22.09 -3.14
N TYR A 6 -1.78 23.23 -2.94
CA TYR A 6 -2.93 23.62 -3.77
C TYR A 6 -2.54 23.80 -5.24
N LEU A 7 -1.45 24.52 -5.51
CA LEU A 7 -0.94 24.70 -6.87
C LEU A 7 -0.46 23.39 -7.52
N LYS A 8 0.15 22.50 -6.73
CA LYS A 8 0.58 21.18 -7.21
C LYS A 8 -0.63 20.31 -7.60
N ARG A 9 -1.73 20.38 -6.84
CA ARG A 9 -3.00 19.71 -7.16
C ARG A 9 -3.71 20.32 -8.35
N ALA A 10 -3.73 21.65 -8.46
CA ALA A 10 -4.38 22.35 -9.57
C ALA A 10 -3.65 22.15 -10.93
N LEU A 11 -2.34 21.91 -10.91
CA LEU A 11 -1.52 21.74 -12.12
C LEU A 11 -1.35 20.28 -12.57
N PHE A 12 -1.58 19.30 -11.70
CA PHE A 12 -1.47 17.88 -12.02
C PHE A 12 -2.84 17.22 -12.00
N ALA A 13 -3.47 17.15 -13.16
CA ALA A 13 -4.83 16.63 -13.41
C ALA A 13 -5.10 15.18 -12.94
N ASN A 14 -4.11 14.50 -12.34
CA ASN A 14 -4.29 13.16 -11.79
C ASN A 14 -5.18 13.11 -10.54
N ASP A 15 -5.45 14.27 -9.91
CA ASP A 15 -6.25 14.36 -8.68
C ASP A 15 -7.75 14.56 -8.94
N LEU A 16 -8.17 14.62 -10.19
CA LEU A 16 -9.56 14.85 -10.57
C LEU A 16 -10.29 13.59 -11.04
N THR A 17 -9.61 12.45 -11.08
CA THR A 17 -10.21 11.20 -11.56
C THR A 17 -10.04 10.06 -10.57
N CYS A 18 -11.07 9.22 -10.48
CA CYS A 18 -11.03 8.02 -9.65
C CYS A 18 -9.93 7.06 -10.12
N ALA A 19 -9.02 6.70 -9.23
CA ALA A 19 -7.90 5.80 -9.52
C ALA A 19 -8.34 4.41 -10.03
N CYS A 20 -9.57 3.98 -9.69
CA CYS A 20 -10.10 2.68 -10.12
C CYS A 20 -10.82 2.74 -11.48
N CYS A 21 -11.78 3.65 -11.64
CA CYS A 21 -12.69 3.66 -12.79
C CYS A 21 -12.48 4.84 -13.76
N GLY A 22 -11.64 5.82 -13.40
CA GLY A 22 -11.39 7.00 -14.24
C GLY A 22 -12.49 8.05 -14.25
N LYS A 23 -13.62 7.84 -13.55
CA LYS A 23 -14.67 8.86 -13.41
C LYS A 23 -14.12 10.11 -12.72
N GLU A 24 -14.57 11.29 -13.11
CA GLU A 24 -14.26 12.53 -12.40
C GLU A 24 -14.73 12.44 -10.94
N ILE A 25 -13.91 12.96 -10.06
CA ILE A 25 -14.20 13.07 -8.63
C ILE A 25 -13.97 14.49 -8.17
N PHE A 26 -14.82 14.93 -7.25
CA PHE A 26 -14.71 16.25 -6.65
C PHE A 26 -14.31 16.07 -5.19
N GLY A 27 -13.24 16.74 -4.77
CA GLY A 27 -12.72 16.69 -3.41
C GLY A 27 -11.38 15.97 -3.27
N ASP A 28 -10.98 15.70 -2.03
CA ASP A 28 -9.64 15.25 -1.66
C ASP A 28 -9.43 13.71 -1.72
N GLY A 29 -10.31 12.99 -2.40
CA GLY A 29 -10.26 11.52 -2.50
C GLY A 29 -9.51 11.00 -3.71
N TYR A 30 -9.10 9.73 -3.68
CA TYR A 30 -8.56 8.99 -4.84
C TYR A 30 -9.60 8.11 -5.52
N PHE A 31 -10.76 7.93 -4.88
CA PHE A 31 -11.81 7.03 -5.32
C PHE A 31 -13.16 7.72 -5.33
N CYS A 32 -13.98 7.46 -6.33
CA CYS A 32 -15.39 7.83 -6.28
C CYS A 32 -16.12 6.98 -5.21
N GLY A 33 -17.32 7.44 -4.80
CA GLY A 33 -18.07 6.77 -3.74
C GLY A 33 -18.40 5.30 -4.03
N GLU A 34 -18.66 4.94 -5.30
CA GLU A 34 -18.91 3.56 -5.72
C GLU A 34 -17.65 2.69 -5.58
N CYS A 35 -16.51 3.17 -6.10
CA CYS A 35 -15.26 2.45 -6.01
C CYS A 35 -14.75 2.32 -4.57
N LEU A 36 -14.95 3.34 -3.75
CA LEU A 36 -14.58 3.30 -2.34
C LEU A 36 -15.33 2.18 -1.58
N LYS A 37 -16.63 2.02 -1.86
CA LYS A 37 -17.46 0.95 -1.29
C LYS A 37 -17.07 -0.44 -1.80
N ALA A 38 -16.55 -0.53 -3.01
CA ALA A 38 -16.13 -1.79 -3.64
C ALA A 38 -14.69 -2.21 -3.30
N LEU A 39 -13.96 -1.45 -2.47
CA LEU A 39 -12.62 -1.84 -2.05
C LEU A 39 -12.68 -3.11 -1.19
N PRO A 40 -11.92 -4.16 -1.52
CA PRO A 40 -11.88 -5.40 -0.75
C PRO A 40 -11.01 -5.22 0.50
N ILE A 41 -11.50 -4.41 1.45
CA ILE A 41 -10.79 -4.10 2.69
C ILE A 41 -10.88 -5.30 3.63
N ILE A 42 -9.73 -5.74 4.14
CA ILE A 42 -9.67 -6.77 5.17
C ILE A 42 -10.11 -6.16 6.50
N THR A 43 -11.13 -6.74 7.09
CA THR A 43 -11.74 -6.31 8.36
C THR A 43 -11.27 -7.18 9.52
N GLU A 44 -12.15 -7.40 10.51
CA GLU A 44 -11.85 -8.20 11.70
C GLU A 44 -11.71 -9.70 11.40
N ASN A 45 -12.35 -10.20 10.34
CA ASN A 45 -12.26 -11.59 9.92
C ASN A 45 -10.93 -11.85 9.19
N LYS A 46 -9.87 -12.05 9.95
CA LYS A 46 -8.51 -12.23 9.46
C LYS A 46 -7.69 -13.17 10.34
N CYS A 47 -6.60 -13.68 9.81
CA CYS A 47 -5.55 -14.30 10.60
C CYS A 47 -4.76 -13.23 11.34
N ASN A 48 -4.69 -13.32 12.67
CA ASN A 48 -3.97 -12.35 13.51
C ASN A 48 -2.47 -12.33 13.23
N HIS A 49 -1.88 -13.48 12.89
CA HIS A 49 -0.46 -13.60 12.62
C HIS A 49 -0.05 -13.04 11.24
N CYS A 50 -0.68 -13.49 10.13
CA CYS A 50 -0.26 -13.09 8.77
C CYS A 50 -1.12 -12.03 8.10
N GLY A 51 -2.18 -11.55 8.75
CA GLY A 51 -3.06 -10.48 8.25
C GLY A 51 -3.95 -10.86 7.05
N ARG A 52 -3.96 -12.13 6.60
CA ARG A 52 -4.80 -12.58 5.49
C ARG A 52 -6.27 -12.60 5.90
N ALA A 53 -7.17 -12.21 5.00
CA ALA A 53 -8.60 -12.41 5.19
C ALA A 53 -8.93 -13.89 5.44
N ALA A 54 -9.88 -14.14 6.33
CA ALA A 54 -10.33 -15.46 6.71
C ALA A 54 -11.86 -15.42 6.89
N PRO A 55 -12.57 -16.58 6.89
CA PRO A 55 -14.02 -16.60 7.12
C PRO A 55 -14.43 -16.07 8.49
N TYR A 56 -13.53 -16.16 9.46
CA TYR A 56 -13.68 -15.68 10.84
C TYR A 56 -12.32 -15.26 11.39
N PHE A 57 -12.31 -14.52 12.49
CA PHE A 57 -11.07 -14.21 13.20
C PHE A 57 -10.39 -15.51 13.66
N THR A 58 -9.10 -15.64 13.40
CA THR A 58 -8.27 -16.76 13.88
C THR A 58 -6.89 -16.27 14.26
N GLU A 59 -6.30 -16.84 15.30
CA GLU A 59 -4.94 -16.53 15.72
C GLU A 59 -3.93 -16.95 14.65
N TYR A 60 -4.06 -18.18 14.13
CA TYR A 60 -3.24 -18.74 13.05
C TYR A 60 -4.13 -19.42 12.01
N CYS A 61 -4.06 -19.01 10.75
CA CYS A 61 -4.67 -19.76 9.66
C CYS A 61 -3.87 -21.04 9.37
N ASP A 62 -4.43 -21.95 8.60
CA ASP A 62 -3.80 -23.24 8.31
C ASP A 62 -2.41 -23.09 7.67
N SER A 63 -2.27 -22.15 6.73
CA SER A 63 -0.95 -21.84 6.14
C SER A 63 0.09 -21.36 7.17
N CYS A 64 -0.33 -20.70 8.25
CA CYS A 64 0.57 -20.27 9.33
C CYS A 64 0.92 -21.41 10.28
N LYS A 65 0.00 -22.36 10.48
CA LYS A 65 0.26 -23.56 11.29
C LYS A 65 1.22 -24.51 10.62
N GLU A 66 1.12 -24.64 9.29
CA GLU A 66 1.93 -25.58 8.49
C GLU A 66 3.33 -25.07 8.17
N ARG A 67 3.55 -23.75 8.20
CA ARG A 67 4.82 -23.14 7.80
C ARG A 67 5.58 -22.62 9.00
N ASN A 68 6.90 -22.86 8.98
CA ASN A 68 7.80 -22.18 9.92
C ASN A 68 7.96 -20.71 9.44
N ILE A 69 7.27 -19.78 10.08
CA ILE A 69 7.23 -18.37 9.69
C ILE A 69 8.12 -17.58 10.63
N ASN A 70 9.11 -16.86 10.06
CA ASN A 70 10.15 -16.14 10.78
C ASN A 70 9.85 -14.63 10.88
N PHE A 71 8.61 -14.28 11.18
CA PHE A 71 8.22 -12.89 11.53
C PHE A 71 7.18 -12.92 12.66
N ASP A 72 7.12 -11.86 13.44
CA ASP A 72 6.21 -11.79 14.59
C ASP A 72 4.77 -11.56 14.15
N LYS A 73 4.53 -10.62 13.25
CA LYS A 73 3.21 -10.26 12.75
C LYS A 73 3.26 -9.62 11.37
N ALA A 74 2.24 -9.88 10.55
CA ALA A 74 2.05 -9.17 9.29
C ALA A 74 0.67 -8.52 9.25
N TYR A 75 0.57 -7.41 8.53
CA TYR A 75 -0.66 -6.66 8.34
C TYR A 75 -0.98 -6.53 6.86
N SER A 76 -2.24 -6.69 6.52
CA SER A 76 -2.75 -6.51 5.17
C SER A 76 -3.95 -5.56 5.19
N VAL A 77 -3.99 -4.63 4.23
CA VAL A 77 -5.10 -3.69 4.08
C VAL A 77 -6.21 -4.27 3.23
N TYR A 78 -5.83 -4.91 2.14
CA TYR A 78 -6.74 -5.34 1.08
C TYR A 78 -6.50 -6.78 0.70
N GLU A 79 -7.56 -7.45 0.28
CA GLU A 79 -7.44 -8.67 -0.50
C GLU A 79 -6.95 -8.35 -1.93
N TYR A 80 -6.26 -9.30 -2.56
CA TYR A 80 -5.79 -9.17 -3.94
C TYR A 80 -6.90 -9.44 -4.94
N LEU A 81 -7.98 -8.66 -4.85
CA LEU A 81 -9.15 -8.71 -5.71
C LEU A 81 -9.31 -7.38 -6.48
N PRO A 82 -10.10 -7.32 -7.57
CA PRO A 82 -10.47 -6.04 -8.16
C PRO A 82 -11.21 -5.16 -7.14
N PRO A 83 -10.98 -3.84 -7.17
CA PRO A 83 -10.11 -3.07 -8.08
C PRO A 83 -8.63 -3.02 -7.65
N ILE A 84 -8.26 -3.52 -6.47
CA ILE A 84 -6.90 -3.43 -5.91
C ILE A 84 -5.88 -4.17 -6.77
N SER A 85 -6.22 -5.36 -7.27
CA SER A 85 -5.32 -6.12 -8.17
C SER A 85 -4.98 -5.34 -9.46
N LYS A 86 -5.93 -4.54 -9.99
CA LYS A 86 -5.69 -3.64 -11.12
C LYS A 86 -4.74 -2.50 -10.72
N LEU A 87 -4.97 -1.82 -9.60
CA LEU A 87 -4.10 -0.74 -9.12
C LEU A 87 -2.66 -1.21 -8.90
N ILE A 88 -2.48 -2.42 -8.36
CA ILE A 88 -1.13 -3.00 -8.20
C ILE A 88 -0.46 -3.24 -9.56
N LYS A 89 -1.20 -3.68 -10.58
CA LYS A 89 -0.69 -3.83 -11.94
C LYS A 89 -0.35 -2.47 -12.56
N ASP A 90 -1.22 -1.50 -12.40
CA ASP A 90 -1.02 -0.13 -12.89
C ASP A 90 0.24 0.50 -12.26
N LEU A 91 0.44 0.34 -10.94
CA LEU A 91 1.67 0.74 -10.25
C LEU A 91 2.90 -0.02 -10.77
N LYS A 92 2.79 -1.28 -11.15
CA LYS A 92 3.92 -2.10 -11.59
C LYS A 92 4.30 -1.89 -13.07
N TYR A 93 3.33 -1.62 -13.94
CA TYR A 93 3.52 -1.72 -15.38
C TYR A 93 3.08 -0.49 -16.17
N GLU A 94 2.22 0.38 -15.60
CA GLU A 94 1.67 1.57 -16.27
C GLU A 94 2.29 2.88 -15.77
N ASN A 95 3.40 2.81 -15.04
CA ASN A 95 4.12 3.96 -14.46
C ASN A 95 3.23 4.91 -13.63
N LYS A 96 2.11 4.43 -13.08
CA LYS A 96 1.21 5.21 -12.23
C LYS A 96 1.74 5.28 -10.79
N ARG A 97 2.84 6.01 -10.59
CA ARG A 97 3.56 6.10 -9.31
C ARG A 97 2.72 6.68 -8.18
N TYR A 98 1.76 7.55 -8.48
CA TYR A 98 0.85 8.14 -7.49
C TYR A 98 0.06 7.10 -6.67
N ILE A 99 -0.14 5.90 -7.23
CA ILE A 99 -0.81 4.80 -6.53
C ILE A 99 -0.02 4.37 -5.28
N ALA A 100 1.29 4.57 -5.24
CA ALA A 100 2.10 4.29 -4.06
C ALA A 100 1.67 5.14 -2.86
N GLU A 101 1.30 6.41 -3.08
CA GLU A 101 0.75 7.28 -2.04
C GLU A 101 -0.60 6.77 -1.51
N ILE A 102 -1.47 6.27 -2.39
CA ILE A 102 -2.76 5.67 -2.00
C ILE A 102 -2.53 4.48 -1.05
N PHE A 103 -1.62 3.58 -1.41
CA PHE A 103 -1.29 2.44 -0.57
C PHE A 103 -0.60 2.84 0.73
N ALA A 104 0.31 3.81 0.69
CA ALA A 104 0.96 4.32 1.89
C ALA A 104 -0.03 4.92 2.88
N LYS A 105 -1.00 5.73 2.42
CA LYS A 105 -2.06 6.28 3.28
C LYS A 105 -2.93 5.18 3.90
N SER A 106 -3.18 4.12 3.17
CA SER A 106 -3.95 2.98 3.67
C SER A 106 -3.16 2.19 4.72
N LEU A 107 -1.87 1.98 4.50
CA LEU A 107 -0.96 1.34 5.46
C LEU A 107 -0.78 2.18 6.72
N ALA A 108 -0.63 3.50 6.59
CA ALA A 108 -0.51 4.41 7.73
C ALA A 108 -1.69 4.28 8.70
N LYS A 109 -2.93 4.14 8.18
CA LYS A 109 -4.12 3.90 9.00
C LYS A 109 -4.02 2.62 9.82
N ILE A 110 -3.46 1.54 9.24
CA ILE A 110 -3.23 0.29 9.99
C ILE A 110 -2.13 0.50 11.03
N CYS A 111 -1.00 1.11 10.67
CA CYS A 111 0.08 1.35 11.63
C CYS A 111 -0.42 2.12 12.86
N LEU A 112 -1.25 3.13 12.66
CA LEU A 112 -1.84 3.91 13.75
C LEU A 112 -2.85 3.09 14.58
N ARG A 113 -3.73 2.34 13.91
CA ARG A 113 -4.78 1.56 14.58
C ARG A 113 -4.20 0.41 15.42
N GLU A 114 -3.20 -0.26 14.90
CA GLU A 114 -2.58 -1.44 15.54
C GLU A 114 -1.38 -1.06 16.42
N PHE A 115 -1.11 0.25 16.62
CA PHE A 115 0.03 0.75 17.38
C PHE A 115 1.35 0.10 16.97
N VAL A 116 1.58 -0.01 15.66
CA VAL A 116 2.79 -0.63 15.10
C VAL A 116 4.00 0.25 15.43
N ALA A 117 4.85 -0.22 16.33
CA ALA A 117 6.15 0.39 16.60
C ALA A 117 7.18 -0.18 15.63
N ALA A 118 7.92 0.70 14.97
CA ALA A 118 9.01 0.32 14.08
C ALA A 118 10.11 1.38 14.11
N ASP A 119 11.36 0.95 14.18
CA ASP A 119 12.52 1.84 14.14
C ASP A 119 12.93 2.20 12.72
N VAL A 120 12.61 1.34 11.76
CA VAL A 120 12.97 1.50 10.35
C VAL A 120 12.00 0.76 9.41
N LEU A 121 11.71 1.36 8.26
CA LEU A 121 11.01 0.73 7.16
C LEU A 121 12.03 0.15 6.19
N VAL A 122 11.91 -1.15 5.90
CA VAL A 122 12.78 -1.84 4.95
C VAL A 122 11.97 -2.34 3.76
N PRO A 123 12.04 -1.67 2.59
CA PRO A 123 11.32 -2.12 1.41
C PRO A 123 11.91 -3.41 0.87
N VAL A 124 11.06 -4.31 0.40
CA VAL A 124 11.50 -5.53 -0.29
C VAL A 124 12.32 -5.14 -1.51
N PRO A 125 13.58 -5.61 -1.63
CA PRO A 125 14.46 -5.23 -2.71
C PRO A 125 14.00 -5.79 -4.06
N MET A 126 14.46 -5.17 -5.13
CA MET A 126 14.18 -5.53 -6.51
C MET A 126 15.49 -5.83 -7.25
N THR A 127 15.49 -6.78 -8.19
CA THR A 127 16.64 -7.03 -9.04
C THR A 127 16.93 -5.84 -9.94
N GLU A 128 18.21 -5.62 -10.28
CA GLU A 128 18.64 -4.53 -11.18
C GLU A 128 17.94 -4.59 -12.55
N GLU A 129 17.73 -5.77 -13.11
CA GLU A 129 17.01 -5.97 -14.37
C GLU A 129 15.58 -5.42 -14.29
N ARG A 130 14.86 -5.78 -13.22
CA ARG A 130 13.49 -5.28 -13.00
C ARG A 130 13.46 -3.79 -12.72
N ARG A 131 14.48 -3.26 -12.00
CA ARG A 131 14.61 -1.82 -11.75
C ARG A 131 14.83 -1.06 -13.06
N LYS A 132 15.71 -1.55 -13.93
CA LYS A 132 15.95 -0.95 -15.27
C LYS A 132 14.72 -1.00 -16.15
N SER A 133 14.03 -2.14 -16.21
CA SER A 133 12.79 -2.31 -17.00
C SER A 133 11.64 -1.44 -16.51
N ARG A 134 11.48 -1.26 -15.20
CA ARG A 134 10.34 -0.58 -14.57
C ARG A 134 10.62 0.88 -14.22
N GLY A 135 11.90 1.23 -14.04
CA GLY A 135 12.35 2.57 -13.65
C GLY A 135 12.26 2.86 -12.14
N TYR A 136 11.65 2.00 -11.33
CA TYR A 136 11.50 2.16 -9.87
C TYR A 136 11.13 0.87 -9.17
N ASN A 137 11.36 0.83 -7.85
CA ASN A 137 10.85 -0.22 -6.96
C ASN A 137 9.57 0.27 -6.28
N GLN A 138 8.47 -0.44 -6.45
CA GLN A 138 7.18 -0.09 -5.87
C GLN A 138 7.21 -0.09 -4.34
N ALA A 139 7.93 -1.06 -3.74
CA ALA A 139 8.04 -1.16 -2.30
C ALA A 139 8.79 0.06 -1.72
N GLU A 140 9.80 0.55 -2.41
CA GLU A 140 10.52 1.78 -2.04
C GLU A 140 9.58 2.99 -2.09
N LEU A 141 8.86 3.19 -3.20
CA LEU A 141 7.92 4.30 -3.32
C LEU A 141 6.85 4.29 -2.23
N ILE A 142 6.33 3.10 -1.90
CA ILE A 142 5.33 2.96 -0.82
C ILE A 142 5.99 3.28 0.54
N ALA A 143 7.19 2.75 0.80
CA ALA A 143 7.90 2.99 2.06
C ALA A 143 8.28 4.45 2.26
N GLU A 144 8.74 5.15 1.22
CA GLU A 144 9.05 6.59 1.25
C GLU A 144 7.81 7.43 1.58
N ASN A 145 6.68 7.17 0.91
CA ASN A 145 5.42 7.85 1.22
C ASN A 145 4.93 7.52 2.64
N LEU A 146 5.04 6.26 3.07
CA LEU A 146 4.64 5.83 4.41
C LEU A 146 5.51 6.48 5.49
N SER A 147 6.83 6.55 5.27
CA SER A 147 7.80 7.20 6.16
C SER A 147 7.37 8.61 6.53
N GLY A 148 6.97 9.41 5.56
CA GLY A 148 6.48 10.77 5.78
C GLY A 148 5.16 10.84 6.58
N LEU A 149 4.36 9.77 6.57
CA LEU A 149 3.08 9.72 7.28
C LEU A 149 3.18 9.24 8.73
N ILE A 150 4.13 8.34 9.02
CA ILE A 150 4.29 7.74 10.35
C ILE A 150 5.59 8.14 11.06
N ASN A 151 6.41 8.99 10.42
CA ASN A 151 7.69 9.48 10.91
C ASN A 151 8.69 8.36 11.30
N VAL A 152 8.79 7.34 10.44
CA VAL A 152 9.74 6.22 10.60
C VAL A 152 10.69 6.23 9.39
N PRO A 153 12.03 6.22 9.57
CA PRO A 153 12.99 6.30 8.47
C PRO A 153 12.95 5.05 7.56
N VAL A 154 13.34 5.24 6.29
CA VAL A 154 13.49 4.15 5.33
C VAL A 154 14.96 3.76 5.19
N SER A 155 15.25 2.45 5.15
CA SER A 155 16.55 1.90 4.78
C SER A 155 16.41 0.95 3.59
N ASP A 156 16.92 1.37 2.43
CA ASP A 156 16.97 0.57 1.20
C ASP A 156 18.20 -0.37 1.13
N LYS A 157 19.14 -0.21 2.07
CA LYS A 157 20.42 -0.95 2.13
C LYS A 157 20.42 -2.13 3.10
N ALA A 158 19.39 -2.26 3.92
CA ALA A 158 19.31 -3.30 4.96
C ALA A 158 19.20 -4.71 4.39
N ILE A 159 18.59 -4.86 3.21
CA ILE A 159 18.45 -6.16 2.52
C ILE A 159 18.87 -6.01 1.05
N LYS A 160 19.46 -7.09 0.50
CA LYS A 160 19.85 -7.16 -0.92
C LYS A 160 19.28 -8.42 -1.55
N VAL A 161 19.00 -8.34 -2.85
CA VAL A 161 18.72 -9.51 -3.68
C VAL A 161 20.02 -10.27 -3.87
N LYS A 162 20.01 -11.58 -3.60
CA LYS A 162 21.13 -12.48 -3.92
C LYS A 162 21.12 -12.82 -5.40
#